data_63ac69bbd34a6146e5a7a728b5f0beae
#
_entry.id   63ac69bbd34a6146e5a7a728b5f0beae
#
_cell.length_a   1.000
_cell.length_b   1.000
_cell.length_c   1.000
_cell.angle_alpha   90.00
_cell.angle_beta   90.00
_cell.angle_gamma   90.00
#
_symmetry.space_group_name_H-M   'P 1'
#
loop_
_entity.id
_entity.type
_entity.pdbx_description
1 polymer ?
#
loop_
_entity_poly.entity_id
_entity_poly.type
_entity_poly.pdbx_seq_one_letter_code
_entity_poly.pdbx_strand_id
1 'polypeptide(L)'
;MKFKNIITIAMALLVSTACSGQAKQEKEEKMEATGKALVVFFSHAGDNYSVGNIEVGNTKIVADYISEMIGADQFEIVTHKYDGMAYTPLINLAQEEANNGELPEYEGDVDMSGYDTVFIGGPVWWGTYPQVMFTFFKKHGGDLQGKTVIPFTTHEGSGLANCVEDVKATFPGANVTKGFSIYGHEVRTGKAKVEKWLKGLGY
;
A
#
# COMPACT_ATOMS: atom_id res chain seq x y z
N MET A 1 65.66 43.04 28.06
CA MET A 1 66.81 42.13 28.10
C MET A 1 66.44 40.79 27.48
N LYS A 2 67.21 40.42 26.44
CA LYS A 2 67.30 39.13 25.77
C LYS A 2 66.18 38.68 24.81
N PHE A 3 66.54 38.78 23.53
CA PHE A 3 66.13 38.10 22.31
C PHE A 3 66.11 36.59 22.42
N LYS A 4 65.24 35.93 21.62
CA LYS A 4 65.70 34.85 20.73
C LYS A 4 64.68 34.52 19.62
N ASN A 5 65.14 34.58 18.42
CA ASN A 5 64.59 34.13 17.12
C ASN A 5 64.16 32.65 17.14
N ILE A 6 63.12 32.30 16.37
CA ILE A 6 63.01 30.97 15.77
C ILE A 6 62.36 31.09 14.40
N ILE A 7 63.08 30.73 13.47
CA ILE A 7 63.08 30.22 12.13
C ILE A 7 61.73 29.70 11.61
N THR A 8 61.36 30.26 10.46
CA THR A 8 60.33 29.81 9.54
C THR A 8 60.79 28.56 8.78
N ILE A 9 60.03 27.50 8.79
CA ILE A 9 60.13 26.39 7.83
C ILE A 9 58.79 26.27 7.12
N ALA A 10 58.81 26.65 5.84
CA ALA A 10 57.72 26.40 4.91
C ALA A 10 57.77 24.95 4.46
N MET A 11 56.68 24.21 4.72
CA MET A 11 56.48 22.87 4.20
C MET A 11 55.26 22.88 3.30
N ALA A 12 55.50 22.81 2.01
CA ALA A 12 54.49 22.66 1.00
C ALA A 12 53.87 21.28 1.08
N LEU A 13 52.60 21.20 1.41
CA LEU A 13 51.81 19.96 1.30
C LEU A 13 50.97 20.02 0.04
N LEU A 14 51.27 19.10 -0.87
CA LEU A 14 50.46 18.76 -2.03
C LEU A 14 49.08 18.23 -1.56
N VAL A 15 48.04 18.96 -1.93
CA VAL A 15 46.65 18.50 -1.74
C VAL A 15 46.30 17.63 -2.93
N SER A 16 46.29 16.33 -2.73
CA SER A 16 45.68 15.38 -3.64
C SER A 16 44.17 15.41 -3.45
N THR A 17 43.46 15.94 -4.42
CA THR A 17 41.98 15.90 -4.50
C THR A 17 41.55 14.48 -4.79
N ALA A 18 41.17 13.76 -3.74
CA ALA A 18 40.42 12.52 -3.87
C ALA A 18 38.91 12.86 -3.97
N CYS A 19 38.35 12.77 -5.17
CA CYS A 19 36.90 12.71 -5.36
C CYS A 19 36.36 11.43 -4.74
N SER A 20 35.93 11.51 -3.48
CA SER A 20 35.10 10.49 -2.88
C SER A 20 33.65 10.81 -3.22
N GLY A 21 33.08 10.02 -4.14
CA GLY A 21 31.62 10.00 -4.39
C GLY A 21 30.91 9.63 -3.10
N GLN A 22 30.28 10.58 -2.45
CA GLN A 22 29.32 10.34 -1.38
C GLN A 22 28.06 9.74 -2.00
N ALA A 23 27.94 8.42 -1.92
CA ALA A 23 26.66 7.77 -2.06
C ALA A 23 25.76 8.33 -0.93
N LYS A 24 24.73 9.08 -1.32
CA LYS A 24 23.64 9.49 -0.44
C LYS A 24 22.95 8.20 0.02
N GLN A 25 23.30 7.70 1.20
CA GLN A 25 22.44 6.78 1.92
C GLN A 25 21.20 7.59 2.33
N GLU A 26 20.11 7.39 1.59
CA GLU A 26 18.78 7.75 2.08
C GLU A 26 18.56 6.90 3.34
N LYS A 27 18.61 7.58 4.49
CA LYS A 27 18.24 7.02 5.76
C LYS A 27 16.73 6.79 5.67
N GLU A 28 16.29 5.57 5.47
CA GLU A 28 14.89 5.20 5.70
C GLU A 28 14.60 5.54 7.16
N GLU A 29 13.86 6.62 7.39
CA GLU A 29 13.30 6.90 8.71
C GLU A 29 12.33 5.76 9.01
N LYS A 30 12.70 4.97 10.03
CA LYS A 30 11.85 3.93 10.58
C LYS A 30 10.63 4.64 11.18
N MET A 31 9.51 4.61 10.45
CA MET A 31 8.23 5.07 10.96
C MET A 31 7.86 4.15 12.13
N GLU A 32 7.87 4.70 13.35
CA GLU A 32 7.20 4.04 14.46
C GLU A 32 5.69 4.24 14.24
N ALA A 33 4.99 3.15 14.01
CA ALA A 33 3.54 3.17 13.82
C ALA A 33 2.88 3.42 15.19
N THR A 34 2.69 4.70 15.49
CA THR A 34 1.93 5.15 16.67
C THR A 34 0.57 5.64 16.17
N GLY A 35 -0.51 5.06 16.71
CA GLY A 35 -1.86 5.49 16.39
C GLY A 35 -2.79 4.35 15.98
N LYS A 36 -4.07 4.70 15.82
CA LYS A 36 -5.11 3.74 15.45
C LYS A 36 -5.08 3.47 13.94
N ALA A 37 -5.13 2.19 13.57
CA ALA A 37 -5.12 1.76 12.18
C ALA A 37 -6.47 1.20 11.73
N LEU A 38 -6.83 1.47 10.47
CA LEU A 38 -8.01 0.92 9.79
C LEU A 38 -7.56 0.17 8.53
N VAL A 39 -8.18 -0.97 8.26
CA VAL A 39 -8.04 -1.70 6.99
C VAL A 39 -9.31 -1.54 6.19
N VAL A 40 -9.26 -0.76 5.12
CA VAL A 40 -10.33 -0.61 4.13
C VAL A 40 -10.00 -1.51 2.95
N PHE A 41 -10.92 -2.40 2.57
CA PHE A 41 -10.63 -3.32 1.49
C PHE A 41 -11.88 -3.81 0.76
N PHE A 42 -11.69 -4.18 -0.50
CA PHE A 42 -12.63 -5.00 -1.26
C PHE A 42 -12.04 -6.40 -1.44
N SER A 43 -12.89 -7.41 -1.35
CA SER A 43 -12.49 -8.79 -1.58
C SER A 43 -13.56 -9.55 -2.33
N HIS A 44 -13.16 -10.40 -3.30
CA HIS A 44 -14.09 -11.20 -4.07
C HIS A 44 -13.96 -12.68 -3.70
N ALA A 45 -15.03 -13.26 -3.18
CA ALA A 45 -15.24 -14.71 -3.07
C ALA A 45 -15.85 -15.24 -4.38
N GLY A 46 -15.89 -16.56 -4.54
CA GLY A 46 -16.42 -17.18 -5.75
C GLY A 46 -15.32 -17.53 -6.75
N ASP A 47 -15.62 -17.44 -8.06
CA ASP A 47 -14.73 -17.89 -9.11
C ASP A 47 -13.63 -16.86 -9.40
N ASN A 48 -12.38 -17.24 -9.16
CA ASN A 48 -11.21 -16.37 -9.27
C ASN A 48 -10.15 -16.98 -10.19
N TYR A 49 -9.37 -16.13 -10.86
CA TYR A 49 -8.26 -16.56 -11.69
C TYR A 49 -7.24 -17.36 -10.90
N SER A 50 -6.77 -18.47 -11.47
CA SER A 50 -5.73 -19.35 -10.95
C SER A 50 -6.08 -20.13 -9.67
N VAL A 51 -6.87 -19.57 -8.76
CA VAL A 51 -7.25 -20.21 -7.49
C VAL A 51 -8.60 -20.91 -7.53
N GLY A 52 -9.38 -20.70 -8.60
CA GLY A 52 -10.73 -21.30 -8.77
C GLY A 52 -11.77 -20.70 -7.84
N ASN A 53 -12.75 -21.50 -7.48
CA ASN A 53 -13.84 -21.07 -6.60
C ASN A 53 -13.41 -21.11 -5.13
N ILE A 54 -13.46 -19.95 -4.46
CA ILE A 54 -13.03 -19.75 -3.08
C ILE A 54 -14.16 -19.17 -2.24
N GLU A 55 -14.33 -19.69 -1.02
CA GLU A 55 -15.38 -19.23 -0.09
C GLU A 55 -15.02 -17.88 0.56
N VAL A 56 -13.74 -17.64 0.80
CA VAL A 56 -13.21 -16.39 1.37
C VAL A 56 -12.23 -15.78 0.38
N GLY A 57 -12.49 -14.56 -0.04
CA GLY A 57 -11.65 -13.85 -0.99
C GLY A 57 -10.24 -13.61 -0.47
N ASN A 58 -9.28 -13.63 -1.37
CA ASN A 58 -7.86 -13.54 -1.02
C ASN A 58 -7.50 -12.25 -0.26
N THR A 59 -8.07 -11.12 -0.65
CA THR A 59 -7.79 -9.82 0.01
C THR A 59 -8.30 -9.80 1.44
N LYS A 60 -9.47 -10.42 1.71
CA LYS A 60 -10.01 -10.57 3.07
C LYS A 60 -9.04 -11.29 3.99
N ILE A 61 -8.41 -12.37 3.51
CA ILE A 61 -7.41 -13.12 4.31
C ILE A 61 -6.22 -12.24 4.69
N VAL A 62 -5.75 -11.40 3.76
CA VAL A 62 -4.65 -10.45 4.06
C VAL A 62 -5.10 -9.38 5.05
N ALA A 63 -6.32 -8.83 4.89
CA ALA A 63 -6.90 -7.88 5.82
C ALA A 63 -7.03 -8.47 7.24
N ASP A 64 -7.45 -9.73 7.34
CA ASP A 64 -7.54 -10.44 8.62
C ASP A 64 -6.17 -10.61 9.28
N TYR A 65 -5.14 -10.95 8.51
CA TYR A 65 -3.77 -11.03 9.04
C TYR A 65 -3.27 -9.68 9.56
N ILE A 66 -3.52 -8.58 8.83
CA ILE A 66 -3.16 -7.24 9.29
C ILE A 66 -3.85 -6.94 10.62
N SER A 67 -5.17 -7.10 10.69
CA SER A 67 -5.95 -6.80 11.89
C SER A 67 -5.57 -7.67 13.08
N GLU A 68 -5.33 -8.95 12.87
CA GLU A 68 -4.88 -9.87 13.93
C GLU A 68 -3.52 -9.46 14.51
N MET A 69 -2.59 -8.99 13.66
CA MET A 69 -1.22 -8.69 14.08
C MET A 69 -1.07 -7.33 14.75
N ILE A 70 -1.84 -6.33 14.33
CA ILE A 70 -1.65 -4.95 14.80
C ILE A 70 -2.88 -4.36 15.50
N GLY A 71 -3.97 -5.13 15.63
CA GLY A 71 -5.21 -4.66 16.26
C GLY A 71 -5.98 -3.62 15.42
N ALA A 72 -5.79 -3.61 14.10
CA ALA A 72 -6.48 -2.67 13.22
C ALA A 72 -7.97 -3.00 13.10
N ASP A 73 -8.82 -1.99 13.07
CA ASP A 73 -10.23 -2.13 12.70
C ASP A 73 -10.35 -2.45 11.21
N GLN A 74 -11.48 -3.00 10.77
CA GLN A 74 -11.74 -3.32 9.37
C GLN A 74 -13.01 -2.64 8.86
N PHE A 75 -12.96 -2.22 7.60
CA PHE A 75 -14.12 -1.87 6.80
C PHE A 75 -14.03 -2.59 5.45
N GLU A 76 -14.90 -3.56 5.24
CA GLU A 76 -15.03 -4.25 3.96
C GLU A 76 -15.98 -3.48 3.04
N ILE A 77 -15.51 -3.14 1.85
CA ILE A 77 -16.34 -2.56 0.79
C ILE A 77 -17.16 -3.70 0.19
N VAL A 78 -18.43 -3.79 0.56
CA VAL A 78 -19.34 -4.86 0.12
C VAL A 78 -20.18 -4.37 -1.06
N THR A 79 -20.21 -5.16 -2.14
CA THR A 79 -21.13 -4.96 -3.25
C THR A 79 -21.64 -6.31 -3.73
N HIS A 80 -22.94 -6.40 -4.03
CA HIS A 80 -23.56 -7.62 -4.56
C HIS A 80 -23.52 -7.71 -6.09
N LYS A 81 -22.93 -6.71 -6.75
CA LYS A 81 -22.89 -6.63 -8.22
C LYS A 81 -22.19 -7.83 -8.86
N TYR A 82 -21.25 -8.43 -8.16
CA TYR A 82 -20.41 -9.52 -8.69
C TYR A 82 -20.77 -10.90 -8.14
N ASP A 83 -21.77 -11.00 -7.28
CA ASP A 83 -22.13 -12.22 -6.59
C ASP A 83 -22.55 -13.32 -7.56
N GLY A 84 -22.00 -14.53 -7.37
CA GLY A 84 -22.34 -15.72 -8.15
C GLY A 84 -21.89 -15.68 -9.61
N MET A 85 -21.16 -14.66 -10.02
CA MET A 85 -20.65 -14.59 -11.40
C MET A 85 -19.51 -15.60 -11.60
N ALA A 86 -19.55 -16.30 -12.75
CA ALA A 86 -18.40 -17.06 -13.22
C ALA A 86 -17.26 -16.11 -13.64
N TYR A 87 -16.03 -16.60 -13.65
CA TYR A 87 -14.84 -15.78 -13.89
C TYR A 87 -14.91 -14.93 -15.18
N THR A 88 -15.24 -15.54 -16.32
CA THR A 88 -15.24 -14.81 -17.62
C THR A 88 -16.26 -13.67 -17.67
N PRO A 89 -17.55 -13.86 -17.31
CA PRO A 89 -18.48 -12.73 -17.18
C PRO A 89 -18.00 -11.63 -16.23
N LEU A 90 -17.41 -12.01 -15.09
CA LEU A 90 -16.91 -11.08 -14.10
C LEU A 90 -15.81 -10.16 -14.68
N ILE A 91 -14.79 -10.75 -15.32
CA ILE A 91 -13.68 -9.95 -15.87
C ILE A 91 -14.12 -9.06 -17.03
N ASN A 92 -15.09 -9.51 -17.84
CA ASN A 92 -15.64 -8.69 -18.92
C ASN A 92 -16.39 -7.49 -18.35
N LEU A 93 -17.25 -7.71 -17.36
CA LEU A 93 -17.96 -6.63 -16.65
C LEU A 93 -16.98 -5.64 -16.02
N ALA A 94 -15.98 -6.14 -15.30
CA ALA A 94 -14.95 -5.29 -14.68
C ALA A 94 -14.16 -4.45 -15.70
N GLN A 95 -13.91 -4.99 -16.89
CA GLN A 95 -13.29 -4.25 -17.99
C GLN A 95 -14.21 -3.17 -18.55
N GLU A 96 -15.49 -3.46 -18.72
CA GLU A 96 -16.48 -2.49 -19.17
C GLU A 96 -16.64 -1.33 -18.17
N GLU A 97 -16.72 -1.64 -16.89
CA GLU A 97 -16.74 -0.64 -15.81
C GLU A 97 -15.51 0.28 -15.85
N ALA A 98 -14.32 -0.30 -15.99
CA ALA A 98 -13.08 0.47 -16.06
C ALA A 98 -13.03 1.36 -17.32
N ASN A 99 -13.45 0.84 -18.48
CA ASN A 99 -13.45 1.58 -19.74
C ASN A 99 -14.47 2.73 -19.75
N ASN A 100 -15.63 2.52 -19.10
CA ASN A 100 -16.72 3.50 -19.03
C ASN A 100 -16.60 4.45 -17.85
N GLY A 101 -15.70 4.21 -16.91
CA GLY A 101 -15.60 4.96 -15.64
C GLY A 101 -16.84 4.76 -14.77
N GLU A 102 -17.46 3.57 -14.84
CA GLU A 102 -18.60 3.24 -13.99
C GLU A 102 -18.13 3.05 -12.55
N LEU A 103 -18.93 3.54 -11.61
CA LEU A 103 -18.64 3.46 -10.18
C LEU A 103 -19.75 2.66 -9.49
N PRO A 104 -19.57 1.33 -9.33
CA PRO A 104 -20.54 0.46 -8.67
C PRO A 104 -20.80 0.89 -7.23
N GLU A 105 -22.05 0.83 -6.80
CA GLU A 105 -22.42 1.11 -5.42
C GLU A 105 -21.89 0.04 -4.46
N TYR A 106 -21.63 0.45 -3.22
CA TYR A 106 -21.26 -0.44 -2.12
C TYR A 106 -22.09 -0.12 -0.87
N GLU A 107 -22.13 -1.07 0.07
CA GLU A 107 -22.90 -0.98 1.30
C GLU A 107 -22.09 -0.39 2.45
N GLY A 108 -22.78 0.36 3.31
CA GLY A 108 -22.22 0.90 4.53
C GLY A 108 -21.37 2.17 4.32
N ASP A 109 -20.71 2.55 5.40
CA ASP A 109 -19.79 3.71 5.46
C ASP A 109 -18.89 3.60 6.67
N VAL A 110 -17.78 4.35 6.68
CA VAL A 110 -16.83 4.38 7.78
C VAL A 110 -16.34 5.79 8.05
N ASP A 111 -16.36 6.19 9.30
CA ASP A 111 -15.70 7.43 9.75
C ASP A 111 -14.21 7.16 9.97
N MET A 112 -13.39 7.75 9.13
CA MET A 112 -11.93 7.61 9.20
C MET A 112 -11.25 8.66 10.07
N SER A 113 -11.98 9.59 10.69
CA SER A 113 -11.42 10.71 11.47
C SER A 113 -10.54 10.25 12.65
N GLY A 114 -10.88 9.12 13.26
CA GLY A 114 -10.18 8.56 14.42
C GLY A 114 -8.94 7.71 14.10
N TYR A 115 -8.51 7.62 12.84
CA TYR A 115 -7.39 6.78 12.43
C TYR A 115 -6.23 7.62 11.89
N ASP A 116 -5.00 7.23 12.24
CA ASP A 116 -3.77 7.86 11.75
C ASP A 116 -3.22 7.14 10.53
N THR A 117 -3.48 5.82 10.45
CA THR A 117 -3.04 4.96 9.35
C THR A 117 -4.25 4.23 8.74
N VAL A 118 -4.33 4.24 7.42
CA VAL A 118 -5.35 3.52 6.66
C VAL A 118 -4.68 2.61 5.65
N PHE A 119 -4.85 1.30 5.83
CA PHE A 119 -4.51 0.32 4.81
C PHE A 119 -5.62 0.27 3.77
N ILE A 120 -5.25 0.28 2.49
CA ILE A 120 -6.20 0.20 1.36
C ILE A 120 -5.87 -1.05 0.56
N GLY A 121 -6.80 -2.01 0.52
CA GLY A 121 -6.59 -3.32 -0.08
C GLY A 121 -7.61 -3.76 -1.11
N GLY A 122 -7.15 -4.46 -2.15
CA GLY A 122 -8.03 -5.05 -3.15
C GLY A 122 -7.32 -6.04 -4.06
N PRO A 123 -8.07 -6.84 -4.83
CA PRO A 123 -7.51 -7.59 -5.93
C PRO A 123 -7.11 -6.63 -7.06
N VAL A 124 -6.16 -7.05 -7.90
CA VAL A 124 -5.82 -6.29 -9.12
C VAL A 124 -6.70 -6.76 -10.26
N TRP A 125 -7.62 -5.91 -10.72
CA TRP A 125 -8.44 -6.13 -11.90
C TRP A 125 -8.05 -5.16 -13.00
N TRP A 126 -7.65 -5.65 -14.16
CA TRP A 126 -7.26 -4.83 -15.31
C TRP A 126 -6.18 -3.76 -15.01
N GLY A 127 -5.24 -4.13 -14.14
CA GLY A 127 -4.08 -3.29 -13.84
C GLY A 127 -4.30 -2.22 -12.78
N THR A 128 -5.46 -2.21 -12.11
CA THR A 128 -5.80 -1.31 -11.01
C THR A 128 -6.70 -1.99 -9.98
N TYR A 129 -7.18 -1.26 -8.98
CA TYR A 129 -8.26 -1.72 -8.11
C TYR A 129 -9.60 -1.85 -8.87
N PRO A 130 -10.54 -2.71 -8.41
CA PRO A 130 -11.90 -2.77 -8.93
C PRO A 130 -12.63 -1.43 -8.81
N GLN A 131 -13.54 -1.14 -9.76
CA GLN A 131 -14.22 0.17 -9.81
C GLN A 131 -15.05 0.51 -8.57
N VAL A 132 -15.55 -0.48 -7.84
CA VAL A 132 -16.22 -0.26 -6.55
C VAL A 132 -15.31 0.41 -5.51
N MET A 133 -14.01 0.18 -5.56
CA MET A 133 -13.07 0.90 -4.69
C MET A 133 -12.93 2.37 -5.10
N PHE A 134 -13.02 2.69 -6.37
CA PHE A 134 -13.03 4.09 -6.83
C PHE A 134 -14.32 4.82 -6.43
N THR A 135 -15.44 4.11 -6.24
CA THR A 135 -16.63 4.69 -5.62
C THR A 135 -16.32 5.13 -4.18
N PHE A 136 -15.69 4.27 -3.39
CA PHE A 136 -15.20 4.60 -2.05
C PHE A 136 -14.21 5.76 -2.09
N PHE A 137 -13.22 5.73 -2.96
CA PHE A 137 -12.23 6.77 -3.11
C PHE A 137 -12.84 8.13 -3.42
N LYS A 138 -13.80 8.17 -4.33
CA LYS A 138 -14.52 9.42 -4.69
C LYS A 138 -15.29 9.99 -3.50
N LYS A 139 -15.92 9.13 -2.70
CA LYS A 139 -16.68 9.55 -1.51
C LYS A 139 -15.78 10.13 -0.43
N HIS A 140 -14.62 9.53 -0.22
CA HIS A 140 -13.70 9.79 0.89
C HIS A 140 -12.46 10.61 0.51
N GLY A 141 -12.44 11.27 -0.65
CA GLY A 141 -11.26 11.94 -1.20
C GLY A 141 -10.58 12.98 -0.28
N GLY A 142 -11.33 13.58 0.66
CA GLY A 142 -10.80 14.52 1.67
C GLY A 142 -10.41 13.92 3.01
N ASP A 143 -10.83 12.68 3.30
CA ASP A 143 -10.77 12.11 4.65
C ASP A 143 -9.39 11.59 5.06
N LEU A 144 -8.50 11.41 4.07
CA LEU A 144 -7.14 10.89 4.27
C LEU A 144 -6.06 11.97 4.30
N GLN A 145 -6.44 13.25 4.36
CA GLN A 145 -5.51 14.37 4.46
C GLN A 145 -4.59 14.23 5.68
N GLY A 146 -3.27 14.21 5.45
CA GLY A 146 -2.24 14.11 6.48
C GLY A 146 -2.05 12.72 7.09
N LYS A 147 -2.90 11.74 6.74
CA LYS A 147 -2.80 10.36 7.24
C LYS A 147 -1.77 9.54 6.46
N THR A 148 -1.27 8.50 7.08
CA THR A 148 -0.48 7.47 6.40
C THR A 148 -1.42 6.50 5.68
N VAL A 149 -1.21 6.31 4.38
CA VAL A 149 -1.98 5.38 3.56
C VAL A 149 -1.07 4.29 3.03
N ILE A 150 -1.44 3.04 3.28
CA ILE A 150 -0.63 1.86 2.98
C ILE A 150 -1.40 0.95 2.01
N PRO A 151 -1.16 1.05 0.70
CA PRO A 151 -1.79 0.19 -0.29
C PRO A 151 -1.34 -1.27 -0.16
N PHE A 152 -2.26 -2.23 -0.38
CA PHE A 152 -1.90 -3.62 -0.57
C PHE A 152 -2.78 -4.30 -1.62
N THR A 153 -2.23 -5.29 -2.31
CA THR A 153 -2.95 -5.99 -3.36
C THR A 153 -2.79 -7.49 -3.27
N THR A 154 -3.83 -8.21 -3.72
CA THR A 154 -3.76 -9.61 -4.08
C THR A 154 -3.83 -9.75 -5.60
N HIS A 155 -3.01 -10.62 -6.19
CA HIS A 155 -2.87 -10.71 -7.64
C HIS A 155 -2.42 -12.10 -8.09
N GLU A 156 -2.41 -12.35 -9.40
CA GLU A 156 -1.82 -13.54 -10.02
C GLU A 156 -0.80 -13.15 -11.11
N GLY A 157 0.14 -12.23 -10.74
CA GLY A 157 1.23 -11.81 -11.62
C GLY A 157 1.40 -10.30 -11.77
N SER A 158 0.38 -9.48 -11.44
CA SER A 158 0.40 -8.02 -11.66
C SER A 158 1.17 -7.24 -10.60
N GLY A 159 1.45 -7.82 -9.44
CA GLY A 159 2.02 -7.09 -8.31
C GLY A 159 1.07 -5.98 -7.81
N LEU A 160 1.62 -4.80 -7.60
CA LEU A 160 0.84 -3.60 -7.23
C LEU A 160 0.17 -2.92 -8.43
N ALA A 161 0.61 -3.22 -9.65
CA ALA A 161 0.15 -2.56 -10.86
C ALA A 161 0.07 -1.02 -10.69
N ASN A 162 -1.06 -0.39 -11.05
CA ASN A 162 -1.25 1.07 -10.87
C ASN A 162 -1.85 1.45 -9.50
N CYS A 163 -2.17 0.47 -8.65
CA CYS A 163 -2.95 0.71 -7.43
C CYS A 163 -2.34 1.76 -6.49
N VAL A 164 -1.01 1.81 -6.37
CA VAL A 164 -0.34 2.81 -5.52
C VAL A 164 -0.47 4.21 -6.13
N GLU A 165 -0.32 4.33 -7.44
CA GLU A 165 -0.41 5.61 -8.14
C GLU A 165 -1.87 6.12 -8.16
N ASP A 166 -2.84 5.23 -8.29
CA ASP A 166 -4.26 5.57 -8.20
C ASP A 166 -4.63 6.13 -6.82
N VAL A 167 -4.12 5.48 -5.75
CA VAL A 167 -4.30 5.99 -4.38
C VAL A 167 -3.64 7.36 -4.20
N LYS A 168 -2.42 7.57 -4.70
CA LYS A 168 -1.74 8.87 -4.65
C LYS A 168 -2.50 9.95 -5.41
N ALA A 169 -3.01 9.63 -6.60
CA ALA A 169 -3.77 10.57 -7.42
C ALA A 169 -5.09 10.97 -6.75
N THR A 170 -5.74 10.02 -6.06
CA THR A 170 -7.02 10.26 -5.40
C THR A 170 -6.87 11.03 -4.08
N PHE A 171 -5.80 10.76 -3.34
CA PHE A 171 -5.55 11.32 -2.00
C PHE A 171 -4.24 12.12 -1.96
N PRO A 172 -4.12 13.22 -2.70
CA PRO A 172 -2.85 13.96 -2.87
C PRO A 172 -2.31 14.57 -1.56
N GLY A 173 -3.14 14.66 -0.53
CA GLY A 173 -2.74 15.13 0.81
C GLY A 173 -2.36 14.01 1.77
N ALA A 174 -2.40 12.76 1.36
CA ALA A 174 -2.01 11.60 2.19
C ALA A 174 -0.53 11.24 2.02
N ASN A 175 0.06 10.63 3.04
CA ASN A 175 1.40 10.06 2.99
C ASN A 175 1.31 8.61 2.48
N VAL A 176 1.33 8.42 1.17
CA VAL A 176 1.15 7.10 0.56
C VAL A 176 2.47 6.34 0.50
N THR A 177 2.52 5.14 1.09
CA THR A 177 3.72 4.28 1.10
C THR A 177 3.88 3.47 -0.20
N LYS A 178 4.98 2.70 -0.30
CA LYS A 178 5.27 1.82 -1.44
C LYS A 178 4.23 0.70 -1.64
N GLY A 179 3.50 0.32 -0.60
CA GLY A 179 2.52 -0.76 -0.62
C GLY A 179 3.13 -2.16 -0.52
N PHE A 180 2.23 -3.16 -0.52
CA PHE A 180 2.55 -4.59 -0.45
C PHE A 180 1.72 -5.37 -1.47
N SER A 181 2.30 -6.40 -2.05
CA SER A 181 1.55 -7.31 -2.93
C SER A 181 1.87 -8.77 -2.62
N ILE A 182 0.86 -9.63 -2.78
CA ILE A 182 0.99 -11.06 -2.57
C ILE A 182 0.17 -11.83 -3.61
N TYR A 183 0.70 -12.95 -4.09
CA TYR A 183 -0.06 -13.84 -4.97
C TYR A 183 -1.27 -14.42 -4.24
N GLY A 184 -2.43 -14.43 -4.89
CA GLY A 184 -3.67 -14.96 -4.32
C GLY A 184 -3.54 -16.43 -3.91
N HIS A 185 -2.87 -17.26 -4.74
CA HIS A 185 -2.61 -18.66 -4.40
C HIS A 185 -1.66 -18.86 -3.20
N GLU A 186 -0.95 -17.83 -2.78
CA GLU A 186 -0.03 -17.88 -1.63
C GLU A 186 -0.64 -17.32 -0.32
N VAL A 187 -1.77 -16.61 -0.36
CA VAL A 187 -2.27 -15.88 0.82
C VAL A 187 -2.52 -16.80 2.02
N ARG A 188 -3.03 -18.01 1.79
CA ARG A 188 -3.35 -18.97 2.87
C ARG A 188 -2.13 -19.47 3.63
N THR A 189 -0.97 -19.43 3.03
CA THR A 189 0.33 -19.76 3.65
C THR A 189 1.21 -18.53 3.86
N GLY A 190 0.72 -17.35 3.46
CA GLY A 190 1.46 -16.11 3.37
C GLY A 190 1.56 -15.27 4.64
N LYS A 191 0.98 -15.73 5.77
CA LYS A 191 0.94 -14.98 7.04
C LYS A 191 2.31 -14.42 7.44
N ALA A 192 3.37 -15.21 7.33
CA ALA A 192 4.73 -14.77 7.66
C ALA A 192 5.27 -13.67 6.71
N LYS A 193 4.80 -13.61 5.45
CA LYS A 193 5.17 -12.53 4.52
C LYS A 193 4.51 -11.21 4.94
N VAL A 194 3.23 -11.26 5.34
CA VAL A 194 2.50 -10.09 5.86
C VAL A 194 3.13 -9.60 7.16
N GLU A 195 3.47 -10.51 8.09
CA GLU A 195 4.15 -10.18 9.33
C GLU A 195 5.49 -9.47 9.08
N LYS A 196 6.31 -10.01 8.18
CA LYS A 196 7.60 -9.41 7.82
C LYS A 196 7.41 -8.01 7.23
N TRP A 197 6.39 -7.82 6.40
CA TRP A 197 6.07 -6.52 5.83
C TRP A 197 5.66 -5.51 6.91
N LEU A 198 4.72 -5.88 7.81
CA LEU A 198 4.27 -5.03 8.91
C LEU A 198 5.42 -4.64 9.84
N LYS A 199 6.31 -5.58 10.19
CA LYS A 199 7.54 -5.27 10.96
C LYS A 199 8.45 -4.27 10.23
N GLY A 200 8.52 -4.33 8.91
CA GLY A 200 9.24 -3.36 8.08
C GLY A 200 8.63 -1.96 8.12
N LEU A 201 7.33 -1.84 8.41
CA LEU A 201 6.61 -0.58 8.60
C LEU A 201 6.69 -0.06 10.05
N GLY A 202 7.21 -0.85 10.99
CA GLY A 202 7.35 -0.46 12.39
C GLY A 202 6.27 -0.99 13.35
N TYR A 203 5.40 -1.90 12.86
CA TYR A 203 4.42 -2.61 13.70
C TYR A 203 5.01 -3.84 14.39
#